data_9058d4a16f9d913d241747c42dca13b8
#
_entry.id   9058d4a16f9d913d241747c42dca13b8
#
_cell.length_a   1.000
_cell.length_b   1.000
_cell.length_c   1.000
_cell.angle_alpha   90.00
_cell.angle_beta   90.00
_cell.angle_gamma   90.00
#
_symmetry.space_group_name_H-M   'P 1'
#
loop_
_entity.id
_entity.type
_entity.pdbx_description
1 polymer ?
#
loop_
_entity_poly.entity_id
_entity_poly.type
_entity_poly.pdbx_seq_one_letter_code
_entity_poly.pdbx_strand_id
1 'polypeptide(L)'
;DKLLSAVAQRLCGCIRGADLAYRIGGDEFALTITGTVDSEVCETLKRRIDKIISRPFSIDDLIIQARISVGYAIYPSEGEDEEQIRVLADKRMYGDKESHKTENG
;
A
#
# COMPACT_ATOMS: atom_id res chain seq x y z
N ASP A 1 16.53 -0.33 -7.02
CA ASP A 1 15.91 -1.27 -7.95
C ASP A 1 14.81 -0.56 -8.72
N LYS A 2 14.82 -0.71 -10.03
CA LYS A 2 13.90 -0.01 -10.93
C LYS A 2 12.44 -0.43 -10.72
N LEU A 3 12.20 -1.71 -10.45
CA LEU A 3 10.84 -2.19 -10.20
C LEU A 3 10.28 -1.57 -8.93
N LEU A 4 11.03 -1.57 -7.85
CA LEU A 4 10.57 -1.01 -6.59
C LEU A 4 10.35 0.50 -6.69
N SER A 5 11.19 1.20 -7.44
CA SER A 5 10.98 2.63 -7.71
C SER A 5 9.68 2.87 -8.48
N ALA A 6 9.40 2.03 -9.47
CA ALA A 6 8.17 2.13 -10.25
C ALA A 6 6.94 1.85 -9.39
N VAL A 7 7.02 0.86 -8.49
CA VAL A 7 5.95 0.56 -7.55
C VAL A 7 5.68 1.75 -6.65
N ALA A 8 6.74 2.33 -6.08
CA ALA A 8 6.63 3.48 -5.20
C ALA A 8 5.98 4.67 -5.91
N GLN A 9 6.39 4.95 -7.15
CA GLN A 9 5.80 6.03 -7.93
C GLN A 9 4.32 5.79 -8.20
N ARG A 10 3.95 4.56 -8.50
CA ARG A 10 2.55 4.22 -8.76
C ARG A 10 1.70 4.38 -7.50
N LEU A 11 2.23 3.96 -6.34
CA LEU A 11 1.55 4.16 -5.06
C LEU A 11 1.39 5.64 -4.73
N CYS A 12 2.43 6.44 -4.95
CA CYS A 12 2.37 7.88 -4.71
C CYS A 12 1.30 8.56 -5.56
N GLY A 13 1.03 8.03 -6.75
CA GLY A 13 -0.05 8.53 -7.59
C GLY A 13 -1.44 8.26 -7.04
N CYS A 14 -1.58 7.36 -6.06
CA CYS A 14 -2.86 7.01 -5.45
C CYS A 14 -3.15 7.84 -4.19
N ILE A 15 -2.17 8.54 -3.66
CA ILE A 15 -2.30 9.30 -2.41
C ILE A 15 -2.17 10.79 -2.71
N ARG A 16 -2.53 11.61 -1.75
CA ARG A 16 -2.51 13.07 -1.94
C ARG A 16 -2.09 13.80 -0.67
N GLY A 17 -1.48 14.96 -0.90
CA GLY A 17 -1.15 15.92 0.15
C GLY A 17 -0.29 15.35 1.25
N ALA A 18 -0.84 15.30 2.44
CA ALA A 18 -0.12 14.86 3.63
C ALA A 18 -0.02 13.34 3.78
N ASP A 19 -0.63 12.60 2.85
CA ASP A 19 -0.54 11.14 2.89
C ASP A 19 0.89 10.70 2.56
N LEU A 20 1.31 9.59 3.15
CA LEU A 20 2.66 9.07 2.99
C LEU A 20 2.64 7.61 2.56
N ALA A 21 3.51 7.28 1.62
CA ALA A 21 3.74 5.90 1.24
C ALA A 21 5.19 5.56 1.58
N TYR A 22 5.41 4.40 2.18
CA TYR A 22 6.77 4.00 2.53
C TYR A 22 6.94 2.49 2.40
N ARG A 23 8.18 2.10 2.12
CA ARG A 23 8.55 0.70 1.97
C ARG A 23 8.93 0.12 3.33
N ILE A 24 8.35 -1.02 3.69
CA ILE A 24 8.67 -1.72 4.93
C ILE A 24 9.73 -2.79 4.67
N GLY A 25 9.58 -3.53 3.62
CA GLY A 25 10.49 -4.60 3.24
C GLY A 25 10.53 -4.77 1.74
N GLY A 26 11.01 -5.90 1.23
CA GLY A 26 11.19 -6.15 -0.20
C GLY A 26 10.01 -5.73 -1.07
N ASP A 27 8.91 -6.44 -0.92
CA ASP A 27 7.67 -6.20 -1.66
C ASP A 27 6.55 -5.68 -0.76
N GLU A 28 6.93 -5.08 0.36
CA GLU A 28 6.02 -4.66 1.42
C GLU A 28 5.96 -3.15 1.55
N PHE A 29 4.76 -2.59 1.39
CA PHE A 29 4.54 -1.16 1.45
C PHE A 29 3.44 -0.81 2.43
N ALA A 30 3.53 0.37 3.02
CA ALA A 30 2.51 0.87 3.91
C ALA A 30 2.14 2.29 3.53
N LEU A 31 0.89 2.64 3.77
CA LEU A 31 0.36 3.96 3.49
C LEU A 31 -0.20 4.56 4.77
N THR A 32 0.15 5.81 5.03
CA THR A 32 -0.49 6.59 6.09
C THR A 32 -1.40 7.62 5.43
N ILE A 33 -2.68 7.52 5.71
CA ILE A 33 -3.69 8.42 5.15
C ILE A 33 -4.10 9.39 6.23
N THR A 34 -4.02 10.69 5.93
CA THR A 34 -4.32 11.74 6.89
C THR A 34 -5.72 12.29 6.66
N GLY A 35 -6.50 12.38 7.70
CA GLY A 35 -7.82 13.00 7.66
C GLY A 35 -8.90 12.19 8.35
N THR A 36 -10.13 12.68 8.20
CA THR A 36 -11.31 11.99 8.69
C THR A 36 -11.93 11.24 7.52
N VAL A 37 -11.73 9.94 7.49
CA VAL A 37 -12.18 9.11 6.39
C VAL A 37 -12.97 7.95 7.00
N ASP A 38 -14.16 7.66 6.49
CA ASP A 38 -14.92 6.53 7.00
C ASP A 38 -14.42 5.21 6.40
N SER A 39 -14.85 4.10 6.96
CA SER A 39 -14.38 2.78 6.55
C SER A 39 -14.73 2.45 5.11
N GLU A 40 -15.85 2.95 4.60
CA GLU A 40 -16.25 2.72 3.22
C GLU A 40 -15.30 3.40 2.23
N VAL A 41 -14.88 4.62 2.54
CA VAL A 41 -13.91 5.34 1.72
C VAL A 41 -12.57 4.62 1.74
N CYS A 42 -12.16 4.11 2.90
CA CYS A 42 -10.92 3.37 3.04
C CYS A 42 -10.93 2.09 2.22
N GLU A 43 -12.02 1.34 2.25
CA GLU A 43 -12.17 0.13 1.46
C GLU A 43 -12.11 0.43 -0.04
N THR A 44 -12.74 1.53 -0.45
CA THR A 44 -12.71 1.96 -1.84
C THR A 44 -11.27 2.31 -2.26
N LEU A 45 -10.54 3.01 -1.41
CA LEU A 45 -9.16 3.38 -1.67
C LEU A 45 -8.27 2.13 -1.77
N LYS A 46 -8.45 1.19 -0.86
CA LYS A 46 -7.69 -0.06 -0.87
C LYS A 46 -7.91 -0.84 -2.17
N ARG A 47 -9.16 -0.98 -2.60
CA ARG A 47 -9.48 -1.65 -3.85
C ARG A 47 -8.86 -0.96 -5.05
N ARG A 48 -8.87 0.37 -5.04
CA ARG A 48 -8.26 1.17 -6.10
C ARG A 48 -6.76 0.95 -6.16
N ILE A 49 -6.11 0.94 -5.01
CA ILE A 49 -4.68 0.69 -4.91
C ILE A 49 -4.35 -0.71 -5.44
N ASP A 50 -5.08 -1.72 -4.99
CA ASP A 50 -4.88 -3.10 -5.42
C ASP A 50 -5.01 -3.23 -6.94
N LYS A 51 -6.01 -2.57 -7.51
CA LYS A 51 -6.24 -2.59 -8.95
C LYS A 51 -5.10 -1.94 -9.72
N ILE A 52 -4.64 -0.79 -9.24
CA ILE A 52 -3.56 -0.04 -9.90
C ILE A 52 -2.24 -0.81 -9.83
N ILE A 53 -1.94 -1.37 -8.67
CA ILE A 53 -0.69 -2.11 -8.46
C ILE A 53 -0.69 -3.44 -9.21
N SER A 54 -1.86 -4.02 -9.48
CA SER A 54 -1.92 -5.28 -10.20
C SER A 54 -1.62 -5.14 -11.69
N ARG A 55 -1.60 -3.92 -12.21
CA ARG A 55 -1.24 -3.67 -13.61
C ARG A 55 0.24 -3.97 -13.83
N PRO A 56 0.59 -4.59 -14.97
CA PRO A 56 2.01 -4.87 -15.24
C PRO A 56 2.87 -3.61 -15.26
N PHE A 57 4.14 -3.80 -14.95
CA PHE A 57 5.14 -2.73 -14.97
C PHE A 57 6.04 -2.93 -16.18
N SER A 58 6.32 -1.85 -16.89
CA SER A 58 7.25 -1.88 -18.02
C SER A 58 8.61 -1.35 -17.55
N ILE A 59 9.57 -2.24 -17.46
CA ILE A 59 10.92 -1.92 -16.96
C ILE A 59 11.93 -2.42 -17.99
N ASP A 60 12.71 -1.50 -18.60
CA ASP A 60 13.78 -1.87 -19.55
C ASP A 60 13.32 -2.85 -20.63
N ASP A 61 12.19 -2.54 -21.27
CA ASP A 61 11.56 -3.36 -22.31
C ASP A 61 10.98 -4.69 -21.85
N LEU A 62 11.00 -4.94 -20.56
CA LEU A 62 10.37 -6.11 -19.97
C LEU A 62 9.05 -5.73 -19.35
N ILE A 63 8.08 -6.63 -19.46
CA ILE A 63 6.79 -6.46 -18.80
C ILE A 63 6.77 -7.37 -17.59
N ILE A 64 6.66 -6.76 -16.42
CA ILE A 64 6.79 -7.47 -15.15
C ILE A 64 5.48 -7.38 -14.38
N GLN A 65 4.97 -8.54 -13.98
CA GLN A 65 3.82 -8.62 -13.08
C GLN A 65 4.36 -8.71 -11.66
N ALA A 66 4.22 -7.62 -10.90
CA ALA A 66 4.70 -7.58 -9.54
C ALA A 66 3.60 -7.96 -8.56
N ARG A 67 3.98 -8.64 -7.49
CA ARG A 67 3.11 -8.90 -6.36
C ARG A 67 3.64 -8.13 -5.18
N ILE A 68 2.84 -7.23 -4.67
CA ILE A 68 3.22 -6.45 -3.51
C ILE A 68 2.11 -6.50 -2.47
N SER A 69 2.51 -6.39 -1.22
CA SER A 69 1.57 -6.32 -0.10
C SER A 69 1.51 -4.90 0.40
N VAL A 70 0.28 -4.40 0.57
CA VAL A 70 0.06 -3.02 0.98
C VAL A 70 -0.87 -2.98 2.19
N GLY A 71 -0.44 -2.29 3.22
CA GLY A 71 -1.29 -1.99 4.35
C GLY A 71 -1.47 -0.49 4.49
N TYR A 72 -2.56 -0.07 5.08
CA TYR A 72 -2.79 1.35 5.31
C TYR A 72 -3.38 1.59 6.71
N ALA A 73 -3.18 2.80 7.21
CA ALA A 73 -3.81 3.24 8.44
C ALA A 73 -4.11 4.73 8.33
N ILE A 74 -5.08 5.20 9.11
CA ILE A 74 -5.59 6.56 9.01
C ILE A 74 -5.26 7.35 10.26
N TYR A 75 -4.61 8.47 10.06
CA TYR A 75 -4.24 9.37 11.14
C TYR A 75 -5.15 10.61 11.09
N PRO A 76 -5.68 11.09 12.21
CA PRO A 76 -5.48 10.58 13.57
C PRO A 76 -6.56 9.60 14.04
N SER A 77 -7.51 9.23 13.19
CA SER A 77 -8.66 8.46 13.63
C SER A 77 -8.33 7.06 14.16
N GLU A 78 -7.23 6.47 13.70
CA GLU A 78 -6.87 5.11 14.08
C GLU A 78 -5.66 5.03 15.00
N GLY A 79 -5.07 6.14 15.36
CA GLY A 79 -3.92 6.17 16.28
C GLY A 79 -3.61 7.57 16.73
N GLU A 80 -2.99 7.68 17.88
CA GLU A 80 -2.67 8.99 18.48
C GLU A 80 -1.37 9.57 17.96
N ASP A 81 -0.44 8.72 17.51
CA ASP A 81 0.84 9.19 17.02
C ASP A 81 1.26 8.39 15.78
N GLU A 82 2.32 8.85 15.15
CA GLU A 82 2.83 8.27 13.91
C GLU A 82 3.24 6.81 14.09
N GLU A 83 3.84 6.47 15.23
CA GLU A 83 4.29 5.11 15.49
C GLU A 83 3.13 4.14 15.57
N GLN A 84 2.05 4.51 16.25
CA GLN A 84 0.85 3.67 16.33
C GLN A 84 0.24 3.44 14.94
N ILE A 85 0.23 4.46 14.12
CA ILE A 85 -0.28 4.37 12.75
C ILE A 85 0.59 3.43 11.91
N ARG A 86 1.90 3.53 12.03
CA ARG A 86 2.82 2.67 11.29
C ARG A 86 2.67 1.20 11.70
N VAL A 87 2.54 0.96 13.01
CA VAL A 87 2.34 -0.40 13.51
C VAL A 87 1.06 -1.01 12.96
N LEU A 88 -0.02 -0.22 12.93
CA LEU A 88 -1.30 -0.69 12.40
C LEU A 88 -1.22 -0.97 10.90
N ALA A 89 -0.61 -0.07 10.14
CA ALA A 89 -0.44 -0.26 8.69
C ALA A 89 0.39 -1.50 8.39
N ASP A 90 1.45 -1.73 9.18
CA ASP A 90 2.29 -2.90 9.06
C ASP A 90 1.51 -4.19 9.32
N LYS A 91 0.69 -4.22 10.36
CA LYS A 91 -0.18 -5.35 10.66
C LYS A 91 -1.13 -5.65 9.51
N ARG A 92 -1.71 -4.64 8.93
CA ARG A 92 -2.64 -4.78 7.81
C ARG A 92 -1.92 -5.24 6.55
N MET A 93 -0.69 -4.80 6.37
CA MET A 93 0.16 -5.25 5.26
C MET A 93 0.42 -6.76 5.40
N TYR A 94 0.71 -7.23 6.60
CA TYR A 94 0.89 -8.67 6.83
C TYR A 94 -0.39 -9.44 6.53
N GLY A 95 -1.55 -8.92 6.89
CA GLY A 95 -2.83 -9.53 6.54
C GLY A 95 -3.02 -9.65 5.03
N ASP A 96 -2.65 -8.60 4.30
CA ASP A 96 -2.71 -8.59 2.85
C ASP A 96 -1.76 -9.63 2.26
N LYS A 97 -0.55 -9.74 2.79
CA LYS A 97 0.45 -10.69 2.35
C LYS A 97 -0.02 -12.14 2.58
N GLU A 98 -0.59 -12.43 3.72
CA GLU A 98 -1.13 -13.75 4.04
C GLU A 98 -2.29 -14.11 3.11
N SER A 99 -3.14 -13.14 2.78
CA SER A 99 -4.24 -13.32 1.85
C SER A 99 -3.72 -13.71 0.47
N HIS A 100 -2.70 -13.04 -0.04
CA HIS A 100 -2.07 -13.36 -1.32
C HIS A 100 -1.46 -14.76 -1.30
N LYS A 101 -0.81 -15.10 -0.22
CA LYS A 101 -0.21 -16.42 -0.04
C LYS A 101 -1.27 -17.53 -0.07
N THR A 102 -2.38 -17.29 0.60
CA THR A 102 -3.51 -18.24 0.64
C THR A 102 -4.11 -18.43 -0.76
N GLU A 103 -4.27 -17.35 -1.50
CA GLU A 103 -4.80 -17.40 -2.87
C GLU A 103 -3.93 -18.19 -3.81
N ASN A 104 -2.63 -18.22 -3.56
CA ASN A 104 -1.65 -18.89 -4.41
C ASN A 104 -1.30 -20.29 -3.93
N GLY A 105 -1.72 -20.60 -2.75
CA GLY A 105 -1.50 -21.92 -2.17
C GLY A 105 -2.66 -22.82 -2.41
#